data_1acffedcc1c4253b9430810e224ad5e2
#
_entry.id   1acffedcc1c4253b9430810e224ad5e2
#
_cell.length_a   1.000
_cell.length_b   1.000
_cell.length_c   1.000
_cell.angle_alpha   90.00
_cell.angle_beta   90.00
_cell.angle_gamma   90.00
#
_symmetry.space_group_name_H-M   'P 1'
#
loop_
_entity.id
_entity.type
_entity.pdbx_description
1 polymer ?
#
loop_
_entity_poly.entity_id
_entity_poly.type
_entity_poly.pdbx_seq_one_letter_code
_entity_poly.pdbx_strand_id
1 'polypeptide(L)'
;MCIRDRYTTASAEHRIPVKFDQIPKQVRYAFISIEDNRFYEHGGIDYRGTLRALVSNILGHDVQGGSTITQQLAKNAFLSQERTLTRKIKEAFLAKQLENKYTKNEILTMYLNQIYFGEGSYGVESASLTYFGKHVQDLDLAQAACLAAIPKSPNYFDPMENPKANKERRDLVLDQMVKYGHITQAEANKAKAEELVIRKPQKGTKKDVQGYFFDYVSQEIAKKFGDDVLYKGGLKIYTTLDSSMQAAAEDAISRLPNIYTKDPDHLTQPQVGLIA
;
A
#
# COMPACT_ATOMS: atom_id res chain seq x y z
N MET A 1 -12.69 30.81 8.51
CA MET A 1 -12.35 30.07 7.28
C MET A 1 -11.46 28.91 7.69
N CYS A 2 -12.01 27.71 7.79
CA CYS A 2 -11.23 26.54 8.21
C CYS A 2 -10.57 25.95 6.97
N ILE A 3 -9.29 26.22 6.77
CA ILE A 3 -8.48 25.57 5.75
C ILE A 3 -8.21 24.15 6.27
N ARG A 4 -8.81 23.16 5.61
CA ARG A 4 -8.57 21.73 5.88
C ARG A 4 -7.39 21.27 5.06
N ASP A 5 -6.19 21.58 5.47
CA ASP A 5 -5.03 20.93 4.92
C ASP A 5 -4.90 19.55 5.58
N ARG A 6 -5.00 18.51 4.78
CA ARG A 6 -4.76 17.14 5.24
C ARG A 6 -3.28 16.84 5.09
N TYR A 7 -2.59 16.77 6.19
CA TYR A 7 -1.24 16.21 6.25
C TYR A 7 -1.29 14.78 6.76
N THR A 8 -0.51 13.93 6.10
CA THR A 8 -0.26 12.56 6.55
C THR A 8 1.22 12.47 6.85
N THR A 9 1.59 12.08 8.08
CA THR A 9 3.00 11.96 8.48
C THR A 9 3.70 10.89 7.61
N ALA A 10 4.85 11.22 7.04
CA ALA A 10 5.60 10.35 6.11
C ALA A 10 6.14 9.06 6.75
N SER A 11 6.08 8.91 8.06
CA SER A 11 6.41 7.69 8.81
C SER A 11 5.18 6.88 9.22
N ALA A 12 3.97 7.43 9.08
CA ALA A 12 2.74 6.69 9.30
C ALA A 12 2.38 5.94 8.02
N GLU A 13 2.03 4.69 8.16
CA GLU A 13 1.44 3.88 7.11
C GLU A 13 0.33 4.69 6.41
N HIS A 14 0.53 5.04 5.15
CA HIS A 14 -0.49 5.71 4.36
C HIS A 14 -1.64 4.73 4.15
N ARG A 15 -2.68 4.84 4.98
CA ARG A 15 -3.90 4.03 4.89
C ARG A 15 -5.10 4.92 4.64
N ILE A 16 -5.74 4.70 3.52
CA ILE A 16 -7.02 5.33 3.19
C ILE A 16 -8.01 4.20 3.01
N PRO A 17 -8.83 3.88 4.03
CA PRO A 17 -9.76 2.77 3.93
C PRO A 17 -10.90 3.10 2.97
N VAL A 18 -11.24 2.14 2.14
CA VAL A 18 -12.37 2.18 1.21
C VAL A 18 -13.39 1.09 1.53
N LYS A 19 -14.65 1.33 1.19
CA LYS A 19 -15.73 0.35 1.33
C LYS A 19 -15.72 -0.62 0.15
N PHE A 20 -16.38 -1.77 0.31
CA PHE A 20 -16.45 -2.80 -0.71
C PHE A 20 -17.02 -2.32 -2.04
N ASP A 21 -18.02 -1.48 -2.02
CA ASP A 21 -18.69 -0.90 -3.19
C ASP A 21 -17.84 0.11 -3.95
N GLN A 22 -16.86 0.71 -3.27
CA GLN A 22 -15.87 1.62 -3.86
C GLN A 22 -14.73 0.88 -4.59
N ILE A 23 -14.57 -0.43 -4.37
CA ILE A 23 -13.53 -1.23 -5.01
C ILE A 23 -14.11 -1.88 -6.27
N PRO A 24 -13.68 -1.50 -7.49
CA PRO A 24 -14.23 -2.04 -8.73
C PRO A 24 -14.07 -3.56 -8.84
N LYS A 25 -14.96 -4.20 -9.62
CA LYS A 25 -14.88 -5.65 -9.88
C LYS A 25 -13.52 -6.07 -10.43
N GLN A 26 -12.97 -5.32 -11.39
CA GLN A 26 -11.65 -5.64 -11.96
C GLN A 26 -10.54 -5.65 -10.93
N VAL A 27 -10.55 -4.75 -9.96
CA VAL A 27 -9.58 -4.74 -8.87
C VAL A 27 -9.76 -5.98 -7.99
N ARG A 28 -10.99 -6.24 -7.51
CA ARG A 28 -11.28 -7.39 -6.64
C ARG A 28 -10.88 -8.72 -7.31
N TYR A 29 -11.25 -8.91 -8.56
CA TYR A 29 -10.96 -10.15 -9.28
C TYR A 29 -9.49 -10.28 -9.70
N ALA A 30 -8.75 -9.19 -9.91
CA ALA A 30 -7.31 -9.26 -10.12
C ALA A 30 -6.60 -9.90 -8.92
N PHE A 31 -6.92 -9.46 -7.69
CA PHE A 31 -6.35 -10.04 -6.47
C PHE A 31 -6.83 -11.48 -6.24
N ILE A 32 -8.12 -11.76 -6.37
CA ILE A 32 -8.67 -13.10 -6.20
C ILE A 32 -8.02 -14.08 -7.18
N SER A 33 -7.88 -13.70 -8.45
CA SER A 33 -7.33 -14.59 -9.47
C SER A 33 -5.87 -14.98 -9.24
N ILE A 34 -5.07 -14.08 -8.69
CA ILE A 34 -3.64 -14.35 -8.51
C ILE A 34 -3.31 -14.89 -7.13
N GLU A 35 -4.02 -14.47 -6.09
CA GLU A 35 -3.74 -14.84 -4.70
C GLU A 35 -4.56 -16.03 -4.21
N ASP A 36 -5.86 -16.10 -4.60
CA ASP A 36 -6.78 -17.10 -4.06
C ASP A 36 -8.00 -17.29 -4.98
N ASN A 37 -7.80 -17.97 -6.09
CA ASN A 37 -8.81 -18.11 -7.15
C ASN A 37 -10.12 -18.78 -6.72
N ARG A 38 -10.12 -19.48 -5.59
CA ARG A 38 -11.31 -20.11 -5.00
C ARG A 38 -11.75 -19.45 -3.70
N PHE A 39 -11.42 -18.17 -3.52
CA PHE A 39 -11.69 -17.41 -2.30
C PHE A 39 -13.15 -17.54 -1.80
N TYR A 40 -14.10 -17.52 -2.70
CA TYR A 40 -15.53 -17.64 -2.36
C TYR A 40 -16.00 -19.09 -2.08
N GLU A 41 -15.15 -20.10 -2.35
CA GLU A 41 -15.54 -21.52 -2.28
C GLU A 41 -15.07 -22.21 -0.99
N HIS A 42 -14.11 -21.64 -0.27
CA HIS A 42 -13.52 -22.28 0.93
C HIS A 42 -13.74 -21.43 2.19
N GLY A 43 -13.57 -22.05 3.37
CA GLY A 43 -13.77 -21.42 4.69
C GLY A 43 -12.46 -21.06 5.39
N GLY A 44 -11.66 -20.17 4.80
CA GLY A 44 -10.41 -19.64 5.38
C GLY A 44 -9.17 -20.42 5.01
N ILE A 45 -9.25 -21.73 4.83
CA ILE A 45 -8.14 -22.59 4.39
C ILE A 45 -8.59 -23.32 3.12
N ASP A 46 -7.79 -23.20 2.06
CA ASP A 46 -7.99 -23.97 0.85
C ASP A 46 -7.13 -25.25 0.86
N TYR A 47 -7.65 -26.33 1.41
CA TYR A 47 -6.93 -27.62 1.48
C TYR A 47 -6.60 -28.16 0.08
N ARG A 48 -7.50 -28.00 -0.90
CA ARG A 48 -7.28 -28.47 -2.29
C ARG A 48 -6.22 -27.62 -2.98
N GLY A 49 -6.26 -26.30 -2.83
CA GLY A 49 -5.25 -25.37 -3.37
C GLY A 49 -3.88 -25.60 -2.74
N THR A 50 -3.83 -25.79 -1.42
CA THR A 50 -2.59 -26.09 -0.70
C THR A 50 -1.95 -27.40 -1.18
N LEU A 51 -2.74 -28.48 -1.34
CA LEU A 51 -2.25 -29.76 -1.86
C LEU A 51 -1.77 -29.62 -3.31
N ARG A 52 -2.52 -28.93 -4.16
CA ARG A 52 -2.12 -28.67 -5.55
C ARG A 52 -0.80 -27.88 -5.61
N ALA A 53 -0.67 -26.82 -4.81
CA ALA A 53 0.55 -26.01 -4.74
C ALA A 53 1.75 -26.86 -4.26
N LEU A 54 1.55 -27.73 -3.28
CA LEU A 54 2.58 -28.64 -2.80
C LEU A 54 3.06 -29.59 -3.91
N VAL A 55 2.13 -30.22 -4.63
CA VAL A 55 2.45 -31.11 -5.75
C VAL A 55 3.16 -30.36 -6.87
N SER A 56 2.67 -29.17 -7.27
CA SER A 56 3.29 -28.34 -8.30
C SER A 56 4.72 -27.93 -7.93
N ASN A 57 4.96 -27.56 -6.68
CA ASN A 57 6.28 -27.18 -6.20
C ASN A 57 7.26 -28.38 -6.18
N ILE A 58 6.78 -29.60 -5.87
CA ILE A 58 7.61 -30.81 -5.89
C ILE A 58 7.97 -31.22 -7.34
N LEU A 59 7.04 -31.01 -8.28
CA LEU A 59 7.24 -31.35 -9.69
C LEU A 59 8.05 -30.30 -10.47
N GLY A 60 8.53 -29.23 -9.80
CA GLY A 60 9.35 -28.20 -10.43
C GLY A 60 8.59 -27.24 -11.36
N HIS A 61 7.26 -27.25 -11.31
CA HIS A 61 6.43 -26.25 -11.96
C HIS A 61 6.43 -24.94 -11.15
N ASP A 62 5.96 -23.84 -11.74
CA ASP A 62 5.93 -22.51 -11.14
C ASP A 62 5.50 -22.53 -9.67
N VAL A 63 6.29 -21.91 -8.79
CA VAL A 63 6.02 -21.82 -7.36
C VAL A 63 4.69 -21.10 -7.11
N GLN A 64 3.65 -21.87 -6.88
CA GLN A 64 2.32 -21.37 -6.53
C GLN A 64 2.21 -21.17 -5.02
N GLY A 65 1.69 -20.01 -4.60
CA GLY A 65 1.37 -19.76 -3.20
C GLY A 65 0.17 -20.59 -2.76
N GLY A 66 0.31 -21.32 -1.64
CA GLY A 66 -0.78 -22.12 -1.06
C GLY A 66 -1.53 -21.40 0.08
N SER A 67 -1.27 -20.13 0.35
CA SER A 67 -1.93 -19.35 1.42
C SER A 67 -3.13 -18.58 0.85
N THR A 68 -4.27 -18.65 1.55
CA THR A 68 -5.48 -17.94 1.17
C THR A 68 -5.41 -16.45 1.52
N ILE A 69 -6.30 -15.64 0.92
CA ILE A 69 -6.49 -14.22 1.27
C ILE A 69 -6.78 -14.07 2.77
N THR A 70 -7.63 -14.91 3.34
CA THR A 70 -7.96 -14.88 4.76
C THR A 70 -6.76 -15.19 5.64
N GLN A 71 -5.90 -16.13 5.25
CA GLN A 71 -4.65 -16.42 5.96
C GLN A 71 -3.65 -15.27 5.86
N GLN A 72 -3.55 -14.61 4.70
CA GLN A 72 -2.70 -13.43 4.53
C GLN A 72 -3.19 -12.26 5.39
N LEU A 73 -4.50 -12.03 5.45
CA LEU A 73 -5.10 -11.03 6.33
C LEU A 73 -4.78 -11.35 7.80
N ALA A 74 -4.99 -12.59 8.25
CA ALA A 74 -4.69 -13.00 9.62
C ALA A 74 -3.22 -12.77 9.98
N LYS A 75 -2.30 -13.12 9.06
CA LYS A 75 -0.87 -12.89 9.22
C LYS A 75 -0.55 -11.39 9.36
N ASN A 76 -1.04 -10.57 8.44
CA ASN A 76 -0.67 -9.15 8.36
C ASN A 76 -1.28 -8.30 9.48
N ALA A 77 -2.48 -8.68 9.99
CA ALA A 77 -3.19 -7.92 11.00
C ALA A 77 -2.86 -8.32 12.44
N PHE A 78 -2.49 -9.59 12.69
CA PHE A 78 -2.45 -10.13 14.06
C PHE A 78 -1.19 -10.88 14.42
N LEU A 79 -0.27 -11.16 13.48
CA LEU A 79 0.88 -12.02 13.73
C LEU A 79 2.21 -11.32 13.40
N SER A 80 3.29 -11.80 14.06
CA SER A 80 4.65 -11.37 13.75
C SER A 80 5.11 -11.87 12.36
N GLN A 81 6.14 -11.20 11.81
CA GLN A 81 6.72 -11.59 10.51
C GLN A 81 7.63 -12.83 10.57
N GLU A 82 7.83 -13.42 11.75
CA GLU A 82 8.66 -14.61 11.92
C GLU A 82 8.13 -15.81 11.12
N ARG A 83 9.03 -16.56 10.49
CA ARG A 83 8.68 -17.73 9.68
C ARG A 83 8.76 -19.02 10.50
N THR A 84 7.79 -19.26 11.40
CA THR A 84 7.73 -20.45 12.25
C THR A 84 6.49 -21.30 11.95
N LEU A 85 6.58 -22.61 12.21
CA LEU A 85 5.42 -23.52 12.10
C LEU A 85 4.31 -23.11 13.07
N THR A 86 4.68 -22.71 14.28
CA THR A 86 3.72 -22.22 15.29
C THR A 86 2.93 -21.02 14.77
N ARG A 87 3.60 -20.07 14.11
CA ARG A 87 2.91 -18.94 13.48
C ARG A 87 1.94 -19.43 12.41
N LYS A 88 2.33 -20.41 11.57
CA LYS A 88 1.47 -20.93 10.49
C LYS A 88 0.21 -21.63 11.04
N ILE A 89 0.32 -22.31 12.17
CA ILE A 89 -0.85 -22.90 12.86
C ILE A 89 -1.76 -21.79 13.40
N LYS A 90 -1.19 -20.76 14.07
CA LYS A 90 -1.96 -19.61 14.55
C LYS A 90 -2.68 -18.87 13.39
N GLU A 91 -1.99 -18.68 12.26
CA GLU A 91 -2.55 -18.08 11.04
C GLU A 91 -3.79 -18.87 10.55
N ALA A 92 -3.69 -20.19 10.48
CA ALA A 92 -4.81 -21.05 10.06
C ALA A 92 -6.00 -20.98 11.03
N PHE A 93 -5.73 -20.97 12.34
CA PHE A 93 -6.75 -20.83 13.36
C PHE A 93 -7.45 -19.47 13.31
N LEU A 94 -6.69 -18.38 13.20
CA LEU A 94 -7.24 -17.02 13.07
C LEU A 94 -8.02 -16.85 11.76
N ALA A 95 -7.53 -17.42 10.66
CA ALA A 95 -8.27 -17.41 9.40
C ALA A 95 -9.65 -18.08 9.55
N LYS A 96 -9.74 -19.20 10.28
CA LYS A 96 -11.02 -19.86 10.54
C LYS A 96 -11.94 -19.00 11.41
N GLN A 97 -11.40 -18.30 12.41
CA GLN A 97 -12.17 -17.39 13.25
C GLN A 97 -12.70 -16.18 12.46
N LEU A 98 -11.88 -15.61 11.56
CA LEU A 98 -12.32 -14.52 10.69
C LEU A 98 -13.47 -14.95 9.79
N GLU A 99 -13.42 -16.12 9.17
CA GLU A 99 -14.50 -16.65 8.32
C GLU A 99 -15.80 -16.96 9.08
N ASN A 100 -15.68 -17.27 10.38
CA ASN A 100 -16.85 -17.47 11.22
C ASN A 100 -17.52 -16.14 11.63
N LYS A 101 -16.76 -15.04 11.63
CA LYS A 101 -17.22 -13.73 12.13
C LYS A 101 -17.60 -12.75 11.03
N TYR A 102 -16.96 -12.85 9.87
CA TYR A 102 -17.10 -11.89 8.77
C TYR A 102 -17.47 -12.58 7.46
N THR A 103 -18.22 -11.90 6.64
CA THR A 103 -18.53 -12.35 5.27
C THR A 103 -17.29 -12.29 4.38
N LYS A 104 -17.30 -13.03 3.28
CA LYS A 104 -16.23 -12.99 2.28
C LYS A 104 -15.92 -11.57 1.76
N ASN A 105 -16.95 -10.78 1.54
CA ASN A 105 -16.78 -9.41 1.06
C ASN A 105 -16.14 -8.50 2.11
N GLU A 106 -16.47 -8.67 3.39
CA GLU A 106 -15.81 -7.95 4.47
C GLU A 106 -14.34 -8.37 4.62
N ILE A 107 -14.04 -9.68 4.55
CA ILE A 107 -12.67 -10.21 4.60
C ILE A 107 -11.84 -9.65 3.43
N LEU A 108 -12.39 -9.68 2.22
CA LEU A 108 -11.70 -9.12 1.05
C LEU A 108 -11.44 -7.62 1.19
N THR A 109 -12.43 -6.89 1.72
CA THR A 109 -12.29 -5.44 1.98
C THR A 109 -11.22 -5.17 3.02
N MET A 110 -11.21 -5.89 4.13
CA MET A 110 -10.16 -5.78 5.15
C MET A 110 -8.79 -6.11 4.57
N TYR A 111 -8.68 -7.17 3.77
CA TYR A 111 -7.43 -7.54 3.10
C TYR A 111 -6.92 -6.42 2.19
N LEU A 112 -7.75 -5.93 1.27
CA LEU A 112 -7.39 -4.87 0.32
C LEU A 112 -7.07 -3.53 0.99
N ASN A 113 -7.61 -3.26 2.17
CA ASN A 113 -7.28 -2.08 2.97
C ASN A 113 -6.01 -2.26 3.84
N GLN A 114 -5.51 -3.49 4.01
CA GLN A 114 -4.44 -3.80 4.96
C GLN A 114 -3.10 -4.13 4.31
N ILE A 115 -3.09 -4.72 3.11
CA ILE A 115 -1.86 -5.23 2.49
C ILE A 115 -0.91 -4.10 2.12
N TYR A 116 0.38 -4.40 2.16
CA TYR A 116 1.45 -3.49 1.81
C TYR A 116 1.77 -3.56 0.32
N PHE A 117 1.90 -2.41 -0.32
CA PHE A 117 2.15 -2.25 -1.75
C PHE A 117 3.50 -1.64 -2.10
N GLY A 118 4.40 -1.45 -1.15
CA GLY A 118 5.62 -0.66 -1.39
C GLY A 118 5.38 0.84 -1.18
N GLU A 119 6.43 1.64 -1.27
CA GLU A 119 6.39 3.11 -1.18
C GLU A 119 5.61 3.66 0.05
N GLY A 120 5.68 2.93 1.18
CA GLY A 120 4.92 3.29 2.38
C GLY A 120 3.40 3.12 2.25
N SER A 121 2.91 2.59 1.14
CA SER A 121 1.48 2.49 0.84
C SER A 121 0.87 1.21 1.41
N TYR A 122 -0.07 1.36 2.32
CA TYR A 122 -0.89 0.30 2.88
C TYR A 122 -2.34 0.44 2.41
N GLY A 123 -2.86 -0.61 1.82
CA GLY A 123 -4.18 -0.64 1.22
C GLY A 123 -4.23 -0.13 -0.22
N VAL A 124 -5.22 -0.65 -0.94
CA VAL A 124 -5.37 -0.49 -2.39
C VAL A 124 -5.62 0.97 -2.82
N GLU A 125 -6.31 1.75 -2.00
CA GLU A 125 -6.57 3.17 -2.28
C GLU A 125 -5.28 3.99 -2.19
N SER A 126 -4.51 3.81 -1.12
CA SER A 126 -3.21 4.48 -0.96
C SER A 126 -2.26 4.12 -2.10
N ALA A 127 -2.20 2.83 -2.47
CA ALA A 127 -1.41 2.36 -3.59
C ALA A 127 -1.86 2.97 -4.93
N SER A 128 -3.17 3.04 -5.17
CA SER A 128 -3.74 3.66 -6.37
C SER A 128 -3.32 5.14 -6.51
N LEU A 129 -3.42 5.89 -5.44
CA LEU A 129 -3.00 7.29 -5.40
C LEU A 129 -1.48 7.45 -5.56
N THR A 130 -0.70 6.57 -4.95
CA THR A 130 0.77 6.60 -5.03
C THR A 130 1.25 6.31 -6.44
N TYR A 131 0.80 5.21 -7.05
CA TYR A 131 1.30 4.76 -8.33
C TYR A 131 0.65 5.44 -9.54
N PHE A 132 -0.64 5.82 -9.43
CA PHE A 132 -1.39 6.35 -10.57
C PHE A 132 -1.96 7.76 -10.33
N GLY A 133 -2.00 8.25 -9.09
CA GLY A 133 -2.65 9.53 -8.75
C GLY A 133 -4.16 9.52 -8.95
N LYS A 134 -4.79 8.33 -8.98
CA LYS A 134 -6.23 8.12 -9.16
C LYS A 134 -6.81 7.39 -7.96
N HIS A 135 -8.09 7.60 -7.70
CA HIS A 135 -8.83 6.77 -6.74
C HIS A 135 -8.97 5.34 -7.26
N VAL A 136 -9.06 4.36 -6.36
CA VAL A 136 -9.19 2.94 -6.73
C VAL A 136 -10.39 2.66 -7.63
N GLN A 137 -11.47 3.42 -7.46
CA GLN A 137 -12.69 3.33 -8.27
C GLN A 137 -12.50 3.70 -9.74
N ASP A 138 -11.45 4.48 -10.04
CA ASP A 138 -11.15 5.02 -11.38
C ASP A 138 -10.05 4.23 -12.10
N LEU A 139 -9.56 3.14 -11.50
CA LEU A 139 -8.55 2.27 -12.09
C LEU A 139 -9.13 1.47 -13.26
N ASP A 140 -8.39 1.43 -14.36
CA ASP A 140 -8.66 0.49 -15.45
C ASP A 140 -8.13 -0.92 -15.15
N LEU A 141 -8.35 -1.86 -16.08
CA LEU A 141 -7.97 -3.25 -15.92
C LEU A 141 -6.44 -3.45 -15.83
N ALA A 142 -5.66 -2.72 -16.62
CA ALA A 142 -4.20 -2.83 -16.63
C ALA A 142 -3.60 -2.30 -15.33
N GLN A 143 -4.14 -1.19 -14.80
CA GLN A 143 -3.75 -0.61 -13.51
C GLN A 143 -4.14 -1.53 -12.34
N ALA A 144 -5.34 -2.11 -12.37
CA ALA A 144 -5.80 -3.07 -11.37
C ALA A 144 -4.88 -4.31 -11.30
N ALA A 145 -4.53 -4.87 -12.46
CA ALA A 145 -3.61 -6.00 -12.55
C ALA A 145 -2.18 -5.64 -12.12
N CYS A 146 -1.72 -4.42 -12.39
CA CYS A 146 -0.44 -3.89 -11.93
C CYS A 146 -0.38 -3.88 -10.39
N LEU A 147 -1.40 -3.35 -9.71
CA LEU A 147 -1.46 -3.37 -8.25
C LEU A 147 -1.52 -4.80 -7.70
N ALA A 148 -2.27 -5.69 -8.31
CA ALA A 148 -2.37 -7.08 -7.87
C ALA A 148 -1.05 -7.87 -8.04
N ALA A 149 -0.13 -7.38 -8.86
CA ALA A 149 1.21 -7.96 -9.02
C ALA A 149 2.13 -7.70 -7.82
N ILE A 150 1.95 -6.58 -7.08
CA ILE A 150 2.89 -6.07 -6.10
C ILE A 150 2.99 -6.91 -4.81
N PRO A 151 1.89 -7.37 -4.16
CA PRO A 151 1.94 -7.93 -2.81
C PRO A 151 2.80 -9.18 -2.64
N LYS A 152 3.07 -9.94 -3.71
CA LYS A 152 3.96 -11.12 -3.65
C LYS A 152 5.36 -10.76 -3.17
N SER A 153 5.90 -9.64 -3.65
CA SER A 153 7.20 -9.08 -3.25
C SER A 153 7.20 -7.58 -3.57
N PRO A 154 6.74 -6.72 -2.64
CA PRO A 154 6.53 -5.31 -2.91
C PRO A 154 7.76 -4.59 -3.46
N ASN A 155 8.96 -4.85 -2.91
CA ASN A 155 10.19 -4.22 -3.39
C ASN A 155 10.61 -4.72 -4.79
N TYR A 156 10.35 -5.99 -5.12
CA TYR A 156 10.75 -6.58 -6.41
C TYR A 156 9.75 -6.27 -7.53
N PHE A 157 8.46 -6.22 -7.22
CA PHE A 157 7.40 -5.93 -8.19
C PHE A 157 6.92 -4.47 -8.13
N ASP A 158 7.72 -3.59 -7.56
CA ASP A 158 7.45 -2.15 -7.59
C ASP A 158 7.51 -1.63 -9.03
N PRO A 159 6.42 -1.06 -9.57
CA PRO A 159 6.39 -0.59 -10.95
C PRO A 159 7.25 0.68 -11.19
N MET A 160 7.65 1.41 -10.13
CA MET A 160 8.55 2.55 -10.23
C MET A 160 10.00 2.10 -10.36
N GLU A 161 10.40 1.09 -9.57
CA GLU A 161 11.78 0.59 -9.51
C GLU A 161 12.04 -0.53 -10.54
N ASN A 162 11.09 -1.44 -10.71
CA ASN A 162 11.21 -2.61 -11.59
C ASN A 162 10.01 -2.76 -12.55
N PRO A 163 9.78 -1.83 -13.48
CA PRO A 163 8.60 -1.82 -14.35
C PRO A 163 8.50 -3.09 -15.20
N LYS A 164 9.63 -3.68 -15.60
CA LYS A 164 9.65 -4.93 -16.38
C LYS A 164 9.15 -6.12 -15.57
N ALA A 165 9.64 -6.30 -14.35
CA ALA A 165 9.22 -7.38 -13.47
C ALA A 165 7.74 -7.23 -13.08
N ASN A 166 7.29 -6.01 -12.81
CA ASN A 166 5.87 -5.75 -12.57
C ASN A 166 5.02 -6.09 -13.79
N LYS A 167 5.46 -5.68 -15.00
CA LYS A 167 4.74 -5.98 -16.25
C LYS A 167 4.59 -7.47 -16.49
N GLU A 168 5.67 -8.23 -16.35
CA GLU A 168 5.63 -9.71 -16.51
C GLU A 168 4.61 -10.33 -15.53
N ARG A 169 4.60 -9.88 -14.29
CA ARG A 169 3.65 -10.38 -13.30
C ARG A 169 2.23 -9.85 -13.51
N ARG A 170 2.06 -8.60 -13.95
CA ARG A 170 0.78 -8.05 -14.38
C ARG A 170 0.15 -8.90 -15.47
N ASP A 171 0.94 -9.24 -16.47
CA ASP A 171 0.49 -10.05 -17.59
C ASP A 171 0.05 -11.46 -17.11
N LEU A 172 0.76 -12.05 -16.12
CA LEU A 172 0.32 -13.28 -15.46
C LEU A 172 -1.02 -13.09 -14.69
N VAL A 173 -1.22 -11.98 -14.01
CA VAL A 173 -2.50 -11.68 -13.34
C VAL A 173 -3.63 -11.68 -14.35
N LEU A 174 -3.46 -11.00 -15.49
CA LEU A 174 -4.44 -10.95 -16.55
C LEU A 174 -4.75 -12.36 -17.15
N ASP A 175 -3.72 -13.19 -17.32
CA ASP A 175 -3.91 -14.58 -17.77
C ASP A 175 -4.70 -15.41 -16.75
N GLN A 176 -4.45 -15.23 -15.46
CA GLN A 176 -5.24 -15.88 -14.43
C GLN A 176 -6.70 -15.38 -14.42
N MET A 177 -6.93 -14.07 -14.63
CA MET A 177 -8.29 -13.54 -14.75
C MET A 177 -9.06 -14.14 -15.94
N VAL A 178 -8.41 -14.36 -17.09
CA VAL A 178 -9.01 -15.07 -18.23
C VAL A 178 -9.30 -16.53 -17.87
N LYS A 179 -8.30 -17.21 -17.31
CA LYS A 179 -8.41 -18.63 -16.92
C LYS A 179 -9.59 -18.91 -16.00
N TYR A 180 -9.90 -17.97 -15.10
CA TYR A 180 -11.02 -18.10 -14.15
C TYR A 180 -12.30 -17.40 -14.63
N GLY A 181 -12.34 -16.93 -15.87
CA GLY A 181 -13.57 -16.40 -16.50
C GLY A 181 -14.00 -15.01 -16.00
N HIS A 182 -13.08 -14.24 -15.42
CA HIS A 182 -13.38 -12.90 -14.93
C HIS A 182 -13.28 -11.82 -16.00
N ILE A 183 -12.48 -12.08 -17.04
CA ILE A 183 -12.33 -11.24 -18.23
C ILE A 183 -12.20 -12.11 -19.47
N THR A 184 -12.42 -11.54 -20.63
CA THR A 184 -12.20 -12.19 -21.94
C THR A 184 -10.73 -12.13 -22.35
N GLN A 185 -10.31 -13.00 -23.27
CA GLN A 185 -8.96 -12.94 -23.85
C GLN A 185 -8.68 -11.61 -24.57
N ALA A 186 -9.71 -11.02 -25.22
CA ALA A 186 -9.57 -9.74 -25.90
C ALA A 186 -9.28 -8.59 -24.92
N GLU A 187 -9.99 -8.56 -23.78
CA GLU A 187 -9.74 -7.58 -22.72
C GLU A 187 -8.33 -7.75 -22.12
N ALA A 188 -7.89 -8.99 -21.86
CA ALA A 188 -6.55 -9.26 -21.37
C ALA A 188 -5.48 -8.79 -22.36
N ASN A 189 -5.63 -9.09 -23.66
CA ASN A 189 -4.68 -8.68 -24.70
C ASN A 189 -4.59 -7.14 -24.80
N LYS A 190 -5.72 -6.46 -24.72
CA LYS A 190 -5.77 -4.99 -24.69
C LYS A 190 -5.01 -4.45 -23.47
N ALA A 191 -5.31 -4.94 -22.27
CA ALA A 191 -4.67 -4.51 -21.04
C ALA A 191 -3.16 -4.83 -20.99
N LYS A 192 -2.71 -5.94 -21.59
CA LYS A 192 -1.27 -6.28 -21.70
C LYS A 192 -0.52 -5.34 -22.64
N ALA A 193 -1.17 -4.88 -23.71
CA ALA A 193 -0.58 -3.94 -24.68
C ALA A 193 -0.51 -2.51 -24.15
N GLU A 194 -1.22 -2.21 -23.08
CA GLU A 194 -1.29 -0.88 -22.51
C GLU A 194 0.00 -0.53 -21.77
N GLU A 195 0.60 0.61 -22.13
CA GLU A 195 1.71 1.20 -21.39
C GLU A 195 1.18 2.02 -20.21
N LEU A 196 1.54 1.59 -19.00
CA LEU A 196 1.11 2.28 -17.80
C LEU A 196 1.98 3.51 -17.53
N VAL A 197 1.32 4.64 -17.36
CA VAL A 197 1.97 5.85 -16.85
C VAL A 197 2.02 5.75 -15.33
N ILE A 198 3.19 5.34 -14.82
CA ILE A 198 3.45 5.31 -13.39
C ILE A 198 3.84 6.71 -12.93
N ARG A 199 3.18 7.20 -11.90
CA ARG A 199 3.51 8.47 -11.28
C ARG A 199 4.90 8.36 -10.66
N LYS A 200 5.86 9.09 -11.18
CA LYS A 200 7.16 9.19 -10.50
C LYS A 200 6.92 9.87 -9.16
N PRO A 201 7.50 9.33 -8.06
CA PRO A 201 7.48 10.07 -6.81
C PRO A 201 8.05 11.45 -7.17
N GLN A 202 7.34 12.48 -6.84
CA GLN A 202 7.96 13.78 -6.75
C GLN A 202 8.98 13.62 -5.62
N LYS A 203 10.22 13.23 -5.98
CA LYS A 203 11.36 13.36 -5.08
C LYS A 203 11.27 14.79 -4.63
N GLY A 204 10.92 14.98 -3.37
CA GLY A 204 10.50 16.23 -2.79
C GLY A 204 11.32 17.41 -3.28
N THR A 205 10.76 18.13 -4.24
CA THR A 205 11.24 19.45 -4.64
C THR A 205 10.75 20.52 -3.67
N LYS A 206 10.10 20.07 -2.62
CA LYS A 206 9.97 20.80 -1.36
C LYS A 206 10.53 19.87 -0.29
N LYS A 207 11.73 20.19 0.24
CA LYS A 207 12.04 19.89 1.63
C LYS A 207 10.79 20.35 2.35
N ASP A 208 10.02 19.40 2.90
CA ASP A 208 8.85 19.75 3.71
C ASP A 208 9.35 20.49 4.94
N VAL A 209 9.50 21.81 4.82
CA VAL A 209 9.81 22.65 5.98
C VAL A 209 8.66 22.56 6.97
N GLN A 210 7.45 22.27 6.50
CA GLN A 210 6.32 21.85 7.32
C GLN A 210 6.63 20.59 8.13
N GLY A 211 7.58 19.74 7.71
CA GLY A 211 8.03 18.54 8.43
C GLY A 211 8.41 18.84 9.89
N TYR A 212 9.11 19.92 10.16
CA TYR A 212 9.49 20.28 11.53
C TYR A 212 8.30 20.57 12.44
N PHE A 213 7.27 21.25 11.92
CA PHE A 213 6.06 21.49 12.69
C PHE A 213 5.30 20.20 12.96
N PHE A 214 5.19 19.33 11.98
CA PHE A 214 4.53 18.02 12.14
C PHE A 214 5.31 17.09 13.05
N ASP A 215 6.64 17.09 12.95
CA ASP A 215 7.49 16.34 13.88
C ASP A 215 7.30 16.83 15.31
N TYR A 216 7.25 18.12 15.53
CA TYR A 216 6.97 18.70 16.84
C TYR A 216 5.59 18.29 17.36
N VAL A 217 4.55 18.43 16.55
CA VAL A 217 3.18 18.04 16.92
C VAL A 217 3.11 16.53 17.20
N SER A 218 3.75 15.70 16.37
CA SER A 218 3.81 14.26 16.55
C SER A 218 4.49 13.86 17.86
N GLN A 219 5.61 14.51 18.20
CA GLN A 219 6.32 14.29 19.46
C GLN A 219 5.46 14.68 20.67
N GLU A 220 4.76 15.80 20.62
CA GLU A 220 3.86 16.22 21.70
C GLU A 220 2.66 15.29 21.89
N ILE A 221 2.10 14.78 20.80
CA ILE A 221 1.02 13.79 20.85
C ILE A 221 1.54 12.45 21.38
N ALA A 222 2.69 11.96 20.88
CA ALA A 222 3.31 10.73 21.37
C ALA A 222 3.62 10.78 22.86
N LYS A 223 4.16 11.91 23.34
CA LYS A 223 4.44 12.16 24.76
C LYS A 223 3.17 12.09 25.63
N LYS A 224 2.05 12.64 25.11
CA LYS A 224 0.82 12.76 25.87
C LYS A 224 -0.07 11.54 25.84
N PHE A 225 -0.10 10.81 24.69
CA PHE A 225 -1.05 9.74 24.42
C PHE A 225 -0.37 8.40 24.05
N GLY A 226 0.95 8.38 23.87
CA GLY A 226 1.73 7.22 23.45
C GLY A 226 1.77 7.01 21.95
N ASP A 227 2.81 6.32 21.49
CA ASP A 227 3.06 6.06 20.06
C ASP A 227 1.95 5.23 19.40
N ASP A 228 1.39 4.26 20.10
CA ASP A 228 0.30 3.42 19.55
C ASP A 228 -0.95 4.25 19.23
N VAL A 229 -1.26 5.24 20.04
CA VAL A 229 -2.40 6.14 19.80
C VAL A 229 -2.12 7.07 18.63
N LEU A 230 -0.90 7.58 18.53
CA LEU A 230 -0.47 8.45 17.42
C LEU A 230 -0.52 7.69 16.07
N TYR A 231 0.06 6.50 16.01
CA TYR A 231 0.27 5.80 14.74
C TYR A 231 -0.83 4.79 14.37
N LYS A 232 -1.59 4.29 15.37
CA LYS A 232 -2.63 3.27 15.15
C LYS A 232 -4.04 3.74 15.54
N GLY A 233 -4.14 4.86 16.28
CA GLY A 233 -5.40 5.34 16.85
C GLY A 233 -6.33 6.06 15.88
N GLY A 234 -5.93 6.31 14.63
CA GLY A 234 -6.74 7.00 13.63
C GLY A 234 -7.09 8.45 14.03
N LEU A 235 -6.19 9.13 14.76
CA LEU A 235 -6.40 10.47 15.26
C LEU A 235 -6.58 11.49 14.13
N LYS A 236 -7.49 12.43 14.33
CA LYS A 236 -7.58 13.67 13.56
C LYS A 236 -7.07 14.81 14.42
N ILE A 237 -5.88 15.31 14.08
CA ILE A 237 -5.22 16.37 14.84
C ILE A 237 -5.49 17.69 14.11
N TYR A 238 -6.12 18.64 14.82
CA TYR A 238 -6.36 19.98 14.33
C TYR A 238 -5.31 20.90 14.95
N THR A 239 -4.62 21.66 14.09
CA THR A 239 -3.59 22.60 14.51
C THR A 239 -3.97 24.03 14.16
N THR A 240 -3.23 25.00 14.68
CA THR A 240 -3.36 26.42 14.36
C THR A 240 -2.45 26.85 13.20
N LEU A 241 -1.78 25.91 12.53
CA LEU A 241 -0.91 26.22 11.40
C LEU A 241 -1.71 26.91 10.28
N ASP A 242 -1.25 28.07 9.87
CA ASP A 242 -1.73 28.75 8.66
C ASP A 242 -0.79 28.43 7.51
N SER A 243 -1.27 27.65 6.54
CA SER A 243 -0.47 27.17 5.42
C SER A 243 0.01 28.29 4.50
N SER A 244 -0.73 29.42 4.43
CA SER A 244 -0.34 30.58 3.62
C SER A 244 0.82 31.33 4.26
N MET A 245 0.78 31.52 5.56
CA MET A 245 1.87 32.12 6.33
C MET A 245 3.12 31.21 6.32
N GLN A 246 2.92 29.90 6.46
CA GLN A 246 4.01 28.94 6.37
C GLN A 246 4.69 28.98 4.99
N ALA A 247 3.91 28.98 3.91
CA ALA A 247 4.46 29.06 2.55
C ALA A 247 5.23 30.39 2.32
N ALA A 248 4.73 31.50 2.85
CA ALA A 248 5.41 32.79 2.77
C ALA A 248 6.75 32.78 3.56
N ALA A 249 6.77 32.13 4.73
CA ALA A 249 8.00 31.98 5.52
C ALA A 249 9.04 31.11 4.80
N GLU A 250 8.61 30.01 4.18
CA GLU A 250 9.48 29.12 3.38
C GLU A 250 10.06 29.85 2.16
N ASP A 251 9.24 30.61 1.46
CA ASP A 251 9.69 31.43 0.34
C ASP A 251 10.71 32.48 0.79
N ALA A 252 10.46 33.14 1.91
CA ALA A 252 11.42 34.11 2.48
C ALA A 252 12.76 33.45 2.84
N ILE A 253 12.74 32.28 3.49
CA ILE A 253 13.93 31.52 3.85
C ILE A 253 14.68 31.07 2.60
N SER A 254 13.96 30.63 1.55
CA SER A 254 14.58 30.17 0.30
C SER A 254 15.35 31.26 -0.47
N ARG A 255 15.02 32.53 -0.21
CA ARG A 255 15.66 33.70 -0.80
C ARG A 255 16.87 34.20 -0.02
N LEU A 256 17.15 33.62 1.14
CA LEU A 256 18.34 33.98 1.89
C LEU A 256 19.60 33.60 1.10
N PRO A 257 20.59 34.50 1.01
CA PRO A 257 21.83 34.18 0.31
C PRO A 257 22.57 33.05 0.99
N ASN A 258 23.19 32.17 0.19
CA ASN A 258 24.13 31.16 0.69
C ASN A 258 25.30 31.84 1.37
N ILE A 259 25.29 31.89 2.69
CA ILE A 259 26.28 32.61 3.50
C ILE A 259 27.64 31.87 3.50
N TYR A 260 27.61 30.55 3.24
CA TYR A 260 28.83 29.73 3.21
C TYR A 260 28.96 29.03 1.85
N THR A 261 29.88 29.54 1.03
CA THR A 261 30.22 28.94 -0.27
C THR A 261 31.35 27.89 -0.17
N LYS A 262 32.08 27.85 0.96
CA LYS A 262 33.09 26.84 1.26
C LYS A 262 33.10 26.53 2.74
N ASP A 263 32.73 25.31 3.05
CA ASP A 263 32.83 24.74 4.39
C ASP A 263 34.05 23.79 4.41
N PRO A 264 35.18 24.20 5.03
CA PRO A 264 36.38 23.35 5.10
C PRO A 264 36.18 22.11 5.99
N ASP A 265 35.17 22.13 6.89
CA ASP A 265 34.92 21.07 7.88
C ASP A 265 33.71 20.23 7.58
N HIS A 266 33.12 20.35 6.39
CA HIS A 266 31.86 19.66 5.99
C HIS A 266 30.67 19.91 6.93
N LEU A 267 30.66 21.03 7.63
CA LEU A 267 29.52 21.45 8.46
C LEU A 267 28.33 21.82 7.57
N THR A 268 27.17 21.27 7.88
CA THR A 268 25.92 21.58 7.18
C THR A 268 25.60 23.08 7.31
N GLN A 269 25.03 23.66 6.28
CA GLN A 269 24.60 25.06 6.25
C GLN A 269 23.85 25.46 7.52
N PRO A 270 23.95 26.72 7.99
CA PRO A 270 23.25 27.17 9.17
C PRO A 270 21.75 26.93 9.02
N GLN A 271 21.14 26.37 10.05
CA GLN A 271 19.71 26.16 10.09
C GLN A 271 19.03 27.50 10.43
N VAL A 272 17.96 27.80 9.70
CA VAL A 272 17.20 29.04 9.88
C VAL A 272 15.80 28.69 10.36
N GLY A 273 15.31 29.37 11.40
CA GLY A 273 13.95 29.31 11.89
C GLY A 273 13.28 30.68 11.78
N LEU A 274 12.02 30.71 11.40
CA LEU A 274 11.19 31.89 11.37
C LEU A 274 9.95 31.66 12.23
N ILE A 275 9.68 32.57 13.17
CA ILE A 275 8.52 32.52 14.04
C ILE A 275 7.74 33.81 13.78
N ALA A 276 6.46 33.69 13.45
CA ALA A 276 5.54 34.81 13.27
C ALA A 276 4.33 34.71 14.23
#